data_655b5b8f90d2a8b7a159ca769b1fbf4f
#
_entry.id   655b5b8f90d2a8b7a159ca769b1fbf4f
#
_cell.length_a   1.000
_cell.length_b   1.000
_cell.length_c   1.000
_cell.angle_alpha   90.00
_cell.angle_beta   90.00
_cell.angle_gamma   90.00
#
_symmetry.space_group_name_H-M   'P 1'
#
loop_
_entity.id
_entity.type
_entity.pdbx_description
1 polymer ?
#
loop_
_entity_poly.entity_id
_entity_poly.type
_entity_poly.pdbx_seq_one_letter_code
_entity_poly.pdbx_strand_id
1 'polypeptide(L)'
;SLKFNSPGMPGYDYSEDTGTPLQIYKIDKVRKDPKNERAQLYQIYFCSPEMFRNSTTKISKAYAGPVEDAVHDILRNYLKSKKPFHFEPTATNAKYVIPNLKPYDAINFLATQAQSKKFRVNAGYVFYETSEAFHFRSIDSMMGFDGQLSEVPPKFKYMSMVTSVADNPNRAEIKDVERRLSNVIKY
;
A
#
# COMPACT_ATOMS: atom_id res chain seq x y z
N SER A 1 -9.33 15.47 -10.07
CA SER A 1 -8.33 14.40 -10.27
C SER A 1 -7.04 14.74 -9.53
N LEU A 2 -6.42 13.74 -8.94
CA LEU A 2 -5.15 13.88 -8.23
C LEU A 2 -4.12 13.05 -8.99
N LYS A 3 -3.07 13.72 -9.50
CA LYS A 3 -1.98 13.06 -10.22
C LYS A 3 -0.67 13.46 -9.59
N PHE A 4 0.20 12.48 -9.34
CA PHE A 4 1.55 12.70 -8.87
C PHE A 4 2.51 12.28 -9.97
N ASN A 5 3.29 13.22 -10.46
CA ASN A 5 4.35 12.95 -11.42
C ASN A 5 5.70 13.19 -10.73
N SER A 6 6.58 12.23 -10.86
CA SER A 6 7.96 12.35 -10.40
C SER A 6 8.89 12.10 -11.59
N PRO A 7 9.89 12.95 -11.82
CA PRO A 7 10.87 12.70 -12.88
C PRO A 7 11.54 11.34 -12.70
N GLY A 8 11.58 10.54 -13.74
CA GLY A 8 12.21 9.22 -13.73
C GLY A 8 11.41 8.08 -13.11
N MET A 9 10.17 8.34 -12.62
CA MET A 9 9.27 7.30 -12.11
C MET A 9 7.91 7.37 -12.81
N PRO A 10 7.24 6.21 -12.99
CA PRO A 10 5.84 6.23 -13.41
C PRO A 10 5.03 7.01 -12.36
N GLY A 11 4.30 8.02 -12.81
CA GLY A 11 3.44 8.80 -11.92
C GLY A 11 2.26 7.99 -11.39
N TYR A 12 1.69 8.44 -10.29
CA TYR A 12 0.44 7.88 -9.78
C TYR A 12 -0.73 8.75 -10.22
N ASP A 13 -1.71 8.13 -10.85
CA ASP A 13 -2.95 8.77 -11.28
C ASP A 13 -4.12 8.23 -10.46
N TYR A 14 -4.69 9.07 -9.60
CA TYR A 14 -5.86 8.78 -8.77
C TYR A 14 -7.10 9.50 -9.31
N SER A 15 -7.23 9.59 -10.61
CA SER A 15 -8.46 10.09 -11.24
C SER A 15 -9.54 9.01 -11.29
N GLU A 16 -10.77 9.44 -11.55
CA GLU A 16 -11.88 8.50 -11.74
C GLU A 16 -11.66 7.58 -12.94
N ASP A 17 -10.92 8.04 -13.94
CA ASP A 17 -10.61 7.31 -15.16
C ASP A 17 -9.76 6.06 -14.90
N THR A 18 -8.90 6.10 -13.89
CA THR A 18 -8.05 4.95 -13.49
C THR A 18 -8.78 3.95 -12.59
N GLY A 19 -10.00 4.27 -12.17
CA GLY A 19 -10.82 3.40 -11.31
C GLY A 19 -10.37 3.32 -9.84
N THR A 20 -9.38 4.10 -9.42
CA THR A 20 -8.89 4.15 -8.04
C THR A 20 -8.88 5.58 -7.46
N PRO A 21 -10.01 6.32 -7.52
CA PRO A 21 -10.04 7.69 -7.04
C PRO A 21 -9.85 7.74 -5.53
N LEU A 22 -9.07 8.73 -5.07
CA LEU A 22 -8.98 9.06 -3.66
C LEU A 22 -10.09 10.03 -3.25
N GLN A 23 -10.60 9.88 -2.04
CA GLN A 23 -11.61 10.76 -1.46
C GLN A 23 -10.96 11.72 -0.48
N ILE A 24 -11.27 13.02 -0.64
CA ILE A 24 -10.87 14.05 0.31
C ILE A 24 -11.80 13.95 1.52
N TYR A 25 -11.24 13.79 2.72
CA TYR A 25 -12.01 13.75 3.94
C TYR A 25 -11.76 14.93 4.88
N LYS A 26 -10.67 15.67 4.67
CA LYS A 26 -10.35 16.85 5.47
C LYS A 26 -9.54 17.86 4.67
N ILE A 27 -9.90 19.14 4.82
CA ILE A 27 -9.10 20.29 4.37
C ILE A 27 -8.76 21.09 5.62
N ASP A 28 -7.50 21.41 5.81
CA ASP A 28 -7.00 22.08 7.01
C ASP A 28 -5.96 23.14 6.64
N LYS A 29 -5.58 23.96 7.61
CA LYS A 29 -4.50 24.94 7.52
C LYS A 29 -4.58 25.84 6.28
N VAL A 30 -5.78 26.35 6.01
CA VAL A 30 -5.94 27.40 4.98
C VAL A 30 -5.15 28.64 5.41
N ARG A 31 -4.10 28.97 4.69
CA ARG A 31 -3.23 30.13 4.96
C ARG A 31 -3.03 30.92 3.68
N LYS A 32 -2.94 32.24 3.82
CA LYS A 32 -2.44 33.07 2.73
C LYS A 32 -0.93 32.86 2.58
N ASP A 33 -0.46 32.80 1.35
CA ASP A 33 0.98 32.76 1.08
C ASP A 33 1.61 34.09 1.50
N PRO A 34 2.63 34.08 2.40
CA PRO A 34 3.31 35.31 2.83
C PRO A 34 3.98 36.09 1.68
N LYS A 35 4.30 35.38 0.58
CA LYS A 35 4.96 35.96 -0.59
C LYS A 35 4.00 36.39 -1.69
N ASN A 36 2.75 35.91 -1.65
CA ASN A 36 1.75 36.23 -2.66
C ASN A 36 0.36 36.28 -2.02
N GLU A 37 -0.13 37.47 -1.75
CA GLU A 37 -1.43 37.69 -1.11
C GLU A 37 -2.62 37.11 -1.87
N ARG A 38 -2.46 36.82 -3.18
CA ARG A 38 -3.50 36.23 -4.03
C ARG A 38 -3.47 34.70 -3.99
N ALA A 39 -2.44 34.06 -3.39
CA ALA A 39 -2.31 32.64 -3.29
C ALA A 39 -2.76 32.15 -1.90
N GLN A 40 -3.45 31.01 -1.89
CA GLN A 40 -3.86 30.32 -0.67
C GLN A 40 -3.23 28.94 -0.63
N LEU A 41 -2.71 28.57 0.53
CA LEU A 41 -2.13 27.27 0.80
C LEU A 41 -3.13 26.42 1.59
N TYR A 42 -3.34 25.19 1.14
CA TYR A 42 -4.24 24.24 1.78
C TYR A 42 -3.48 22.97 2.13
N GLN A 43 -3.81 22.38 3.27
CA GLN A 43 -3.45 21.02 3.60
C GLN A 43 -4.67 20.13 3.37
N ILE A 44 -4.56 19.24 2.39
CA ILE A 44 -5.65 18.35 1.99
C ILE A 44 -5.30 16.93 2.42
N TYR A 45 -6.25 16.26 3.08
CA TYR A 45 -6.14 14.87 3.49
C TYR A 45 -7.10 14.04 2.64
N PHE A 46 -6.61 12.94 2.12
CA PHE A 46 -7.39 12.02 1.31
C PHE A 46 -7.06 10.58 1.67
N CYS A 47 -8.01 9.71 1.43
CA CYS A 47 -7.87 8.28 1.66
C CYS A 47 -8.56 7.48 0.56
N SER A 48 -8.31 6.17 0.52
CA SER A 48 -9.04 5.27 -0.37
C SER A 48 -10.51 5.15 0.04
N PRO A 49 -11.44 4.89 -0.90
CA PRO A 49 -12.84 4.64 -0.61
C PRO A 49 -13.03 3.47 0.37
N GLU A 50 -12.15 2.49 0.31
CA GLU A 50 -12.14 1.33 1.18
C GLU A 50 -11.86 1.72 2.64
N MET A 51 -10.92 2.63 2.87
CA MET A 51 -10.63 3.14 4.21
C MET A 51 -11.84 3.87 4.80
N PHE A 52 -12.54 4.62 3.98
CA PHE A 52 -13.76 5.30 4.41
C PHE A 52 -14.85 4.29 4.81
N ARG A 53 -15.07 3.25 4.00
CA ARG A 53 -16.02 2.19 4.32
C ARG A 53 -15.60 1.38 5.54
N ASN A 54 -14.30 1.14 5.72
CA ASN A 54 -13.77 0.50 6.92
C ASN A 54 -14.16 1.22 8.20
N SER A 55 -14.19 2.56 8.18
CA SER A 55 -14.54 3.35 9.37
C SER A 55 -16.02 3.26 9.75
N THR A 56 -16.90 2.98 8.78
CA THR A 56 -18.36 3.00 8.94
C THR A 56 -19.00 1.61 9.02
N THR A 57 -18.26 0.55 8.70
CA THR A 57 -18.76 -0.82 8.60
C THR A 57 -18.24 -1.68 9.74
N LYS A 58 -19.07 -2.61 10.23
CA LYS A 58 -18.68 -3.65 11.18
C LYS A 58 -19.16 -5.01 10.69
N ILE A 59 -18.42 -6.05 11.02
CA ILE A 59 -18.65 -7.42 10.58
C ILE A 59 -18.90 -8.31 11.79
N SER A 60 -20.04 -8.99 11.78
CA SER A 60 -20.37 -10.10 12.67
C SER A 60 -20.76 -11.29 11.80
N LYS A 61 -19.80 -12.14 11.48
CA LYS A 61 -20.02 -13.27 10.56
C LYS A 61 -19.12 -14.44 10.90
N ALA A 62 -19.66 -15.65 10.75
CA ALA A 62 -18.90 -16.87 10.79
C ALA A 62 -18.43 -17.24 9.38
N TYR A 63 -17.18 -17.63 9.27
CA TYR A 63 -16.58 -18.17 8.05
C TYR A 63 -16.14 -19.61 8.26
N ALA A 64 -16.17 -20.41 7.23
CA ALA A 64 -15.62 -21.76 7.21
C ALA A 64 -14.83 -21.94 5.91
N GLY A 65 -13.65 -22.50 6.00
CA GLY A 65 -12.77 -22.70 4.87
C GLY A 65 -11.42 -22.01 4.99
N PRO A 66 -10.74 -21.81 3.86
CA PRO A 66 -9.47 -21.09 3.80
C PRO A 66 -9.61 -19.63 4.23
N VAL A 67 -8.54 -19.08 4.83
CA VAL A 67 -8.56 -17.69 5.33
C VAL A 67 -8.67 -16.69 4.20
N GLU A 68 -8.01 -16.94 3.08
CA GLU A 68 -8.05 -16.07 1.90
C GLU A 68 -9.46 -15.86 1.35
N ASP A 69 -10.34 -16.86 1.43
CA ASP A 69 -11.73 -16.74 1.00
C ASP A 69 -12.52 -15.78 1.88
N ALA A 70 -12.29 -15.84 3.19
CA ALA A 70 -12.89 -14.90 4.14
C ALA A 70 -12.39 -13.47 3.90
N VAL A 71 -11.08 -13.29 3.65
CA VAL A 71 -10.49 -11.99 3.33
C VAL A 71 -11.06 -11.45 2.01
N HIS A 72 -11.19 -12.29 1.01
CA HIS A 72 -11.79 -11.93 -0.29
C HIS A 72 -13.25 -11.48 -0.12
N ASP A 73 -14.07 -12.22 0.66
CA ASP A 73 -15.45 -11.84 0.95
C ASP A 73 -15.52 -10.46 1.64
N ILE A 74 -14.63 -10.20 2.61
CA ILE A 74 -14.57 -8.91 3.30
C ILE A 74 -14.24 -7.78 2.32
N LEU A 75 -13.27 -7.95 1.47
CA LEU A 75 -12.88 -6.96 0.47
C LEU A 75 -13.99 -6.66 -0.53
N ARG A 76 -14.69 -7.69 -1.02
CA ARG A 76 -15.71 -7.54 -2.06
C ARG A 76 -17.06 -7.10 -1.51
N ASN A 77 -17.52 -7.68 -0.42
CA ASN A 77 -18.87 -7.47 0.05
C ASN A 77 -19.00 -6.34 1.08
N TYR A 78 -18.00 -6.14 1.93
CA TYR A 78 -18.02 -5.11 2.97
C TYR A 78 -17.27 -3.85 2.54
N LEU A 79 -16.07 -3.97 2.02
CA LEU A 79 -15.30 -2.83 1.53
C LEU A 79 -15.68 -2.42 0.10
N LYS A 80 -16.39 -3.30 -0.64
CA LYS A 80 -16.84 -3.09 -2.02
C LYS A 80 -15.68 -2.63 -2.93
N SER A 81 -14.50 -3.17 -2.68
CA SER A 81 -13.33 -2.83 -3.48
C SER A 81 -13.39 -3.49 -4.86
N LYS A 82 -13.01 -2.71 -5.86
CA LYS A 82 -12.83 -3.19 -7.23
C LYS A 82 -11.37 -3.52 -7.55
N LYS A 83 -10.44 -3.17 -6.65
CA LYS A 83 -9.01 -3.43 -6.84
C LYS A 83 -8.73 -4.92 -6.93
N PRO A 84 -7.72 -5.33 -7.69
CA PRO A 84 -7.22 -6.70 -7.68
C PRO A 84 -6.84 -7.14 -6.27
N PHE A 85 -6.96 -8.43 -6.00
CA PHE A 85 -6.55 -9.04 -4.73
C PHE A 85 -5.54 -10.14 -5.01
N HIS A 86 -4.32 -9.94 -4.57
CA HIS A 86 -3.24 -10.90 -4.65
C HIS A 86 -3.05 -11.56 -3.29
N PHE A 87 -3.18 -12.87 -3.25
CA PHE A 87 -3.08 -13.63 -2.01
C PHE A 87 -2.17 -14.83 -2.17
N GLU A 88 -1.55 -15.21 -1.08
CA GLU A 88 -0.86 -16.48 -0.93
C GLU A 88 -1.82 -17.48 -0.30
N PRO A 89 -1.96 -18.69 -0.90
CA PRO A 89 -2.86 -19.72 -0.39
C PRO A 89 -2.51 -20.15 1.04
N THR A 90 -3.54 -20.24 1.90
CA THR A 90 -3.38 -20.67 3.28
C THR A 90 -3.62 -22.17 3.44
N ALA A 91 -2.86 -22.79 4.34
CA ALA A 91 -3.05 -24.19 4.73
C ALA A 91 -4.20 -24.37 5.73
N THR A 92 -4.57 -23.29 6.40
CA THR A 92 -5.56 -23.32 7.48
C THR A 92 -6.95 -23.41 6.90
N ASN A 93 -7.64 -24.50 7.24
CA ASN A 93 -9.03 -24.71 6.89
C ASN A 93 -9.80 -24.90 8.20
N ALA A 94 -10.37 -23.84 8.72
CA ALA A 94 -11.01 -23.81 10.03
C ALA A 94 -12.31 -22.98 10.00
N LYS A 95 -13.02 -22.99 11.11
CA LYS A 95 -14.17 -22.14 11.34
C LYS A 95 -13.74 -20.91 12.13
N TYR A 96 -14.06 -19.73 11.62
CA TYR A 96 -13.73 -18.44 12.23
C TYR A 96 -15.02 -17.67 12.52
N VAL A 97 -15.08 -17.03 13.68
CA VAL A 97 -16.17 -16.12 14.03
C VAL A 97 -15.58 -14.73 14.22
N ILE A 98 -16.02 -13.77 13.42
CA ILE A 98 -15.61 -12.38 13.54
C ILE A 98 -16.57 -11.67 14.48
N PRO A 99 -16.10 -11.16 15.63
CA PRO A 99 -16.95 -10.59 16.66
C PRO A 99 -17.10 -9.07 16.50
N ASN A 100 -17.97 -8.62 15.61
CA ASN A 100 -18.29 -7.20 15.43
C ASN A 100 -17.06 -6.28 15.21
N LEU A 101 -16.12 -6.72 14.40
CA LEU A 101 -14.90 -5.97 14.07
C LEU A 101 -15.09 -5.10 12.83
N LYS A 102 -14.29 -4.03 12.70
CA LYS A 102 -14.14 -3.32 11.43
C LYS A 102 -13.49 -4.23 10.38
N PRO A 103 -13.75 -4.02 9.09
CA PRO A 103 -13.21 -4.88 8.04
C PRO A 103 -11.69 -5.11 8.10
N TYR A 104 -10.88 -4.06 8.26
CA TYR A 104 -9.43 -4.23 8.35
C TYR A 104 -8.98 -4.90 9.65
N ASP A 105 -9.66 -4.65 10.77
CA ASP A 105 -9.39 -5.35 12.03
C ASP A 105 -9.76 -6.83 11.92
N ALA A 106 -10.85 -7.15 11.20
CA ALA A 106 -11.25 -8.51 10.92
C ALA A 106 -10.23 -9.25 10.03
N ILE A 107 -9.69 -8.58 9.00
CA ILE A 107 -8.63 -9.14 8.17
C ILE A 107 -7.36 -9.37 8.99
N ASN A 108 -6.96 -8.43 9.84
CA ASN A 108 -5.81 -8.59 10.72
C ASN A 108 -6.02 -9.74 11.72
N PHE A 109 -7.22 -9.86 12.28
CA PHE A 109 -7.58 -11.02 13.12
C PHE A 109 -7.44 -12.34 12.36
N LEU A 110 -7.92 -12.40 11.12
CA LEU A 110 -7.76 -13.59 10.26
C LEU A 110 -6.30 -13.85 9.90
N ALA A 111 -5.49 -12.82 9.72
CA ALA A 111 -4.07 -12.93 9.42
C ALA A 111 -3.30 -13.63 10.56
N THR A 112 -3.69 -13.42 11.82
CA THR A 112 -3.08 -14.13 12.97
C THR A 112 -3.36 -15.63 12.99
N GLN A 113 -4.42 -16.07 12.29
CA GLN A 113 -4.81 -17.48 12.19
C GLN A 113 -4.29 -18.15 10.92
N ALA A 114 -3.79 -17.36 9.97
CA ALA A 114 -3.34 -17.85 8.69
C ALA A 114 -1.98 -18.55 8.78
N GLN A 115 -1.86 -19.69 8.13
CA GLN A 115 -0.60 -20.42 7.94
C GLN A 115 -0.38 -20.63 6.44
N SER A 116 0.84 -20.40 5.98
CA SER A 116 1.16 -20.61 4.57
C SER A 116 1.06 -22.08 4.18
N LYS A 117 0.42 -22.35 3.05
CA LYS A 117 0.40 -23.68 2.45
C LYS A 117 1.77 -24.09 1.92
N LYS A 118 2.55 -23.11 1.48
CA LYS A 118 3.86 -23.30 0.87
C LYS A 118 4.99 -23.31 1.90
N PHE A 119 4.93 -22.38 2.85
CA PHE A 119 5.94 -22.21 3.88
C PHE A 119 5.39 -22.67 5.21
N ARG A 120 5.97 -23.72 5.75
CA ARG A 120 5.54 -24.27 7.05
C ARG A 120 6.18 -23.53 8.25
N VAL A 121 7.06 -22.58 7.98
CA VAL A 121 7.69 -21.74 9.00
C VAL A 121 6.81 -20.52 9.23
N ASN A 122 6.45 -20.27 10.46
CA ASN A 122 5.37 -19.38 10.86
C ASN A 122 5.82 -17.92 10.98
N ALA A 123 6.10 -17.24 9.88
CA ALA A 123 6.41 -15.82 9.96
C ALA A 123 5.19 -14.89 10.01
N GLY A 124 3.97 -15.44 9.98
CA GLY A 124 2.74 -14.67 9.99
C GLY A 124 2.36 -14.09 8.62
N TYR A 125 1.07 -13.74 8.49
CA TYR A 125 0.53 -13.08 7.31
C TYR A 125 0.41 -11.59 7.55
N VAL A 126 0.61 -10.82 6.49
CA VAL A 126 0.39 -9.38 6.47
C VAL A 126 -0.62 -9.02 5.39
N PHE A 127 -1.44 -8.04 5.70
CA PHE A 127 -2.39 -7.44 4.79
C PHE A 127 -1.99 -6.00 4.53
N TYR A 128 -1.88 -5.62 3.26
CA TYR A 128 -1.55 -4.25 2.88
C TYR A 128 -2.16 -3.87 1.54
N GLU A 129 -2.33 -2.58 1.35
CA GLU A 129 -2.83 -1.97 0.13
C GLU A 129 -1.69 -1.28 -0.62
N THR A 130 -1.63 -1.48 -1.93
CA THR A 130 -0.81 -0.70 -2.84
C THR A 130 -1.69 0.18 -3.72
N SER A 131 -1.09 1.02 -4.57
CA SER A 131 -1.85 1.79 -5.56
C SER A 131 -2.68 0.91 -6.50
N GLU A 132 -2.21 -0.29 -6.79
CA GLU A 132 -2.78 -1.17 -7.80
C GLU A 132 -3.66 -2.28 -7.23
N ALA A 133 -3.30 -2.82 -6.06
CA ALA A 133 -3.91 -4.03 -5.53
C ALA A 133 -3.92 -4.11 -4.00
N PHE A 134 -4.74 -4.99 -3.47
CA PHE A 134 -4.62 -5.51 -2.09
C PHE A 134 -3.78 -6.78 -2.09
N HIS A 135 -2.99 -6.94 -1.04
CA HIS A 135 -2.10 -8.08 -0.86
C HIS A 135 -2.34 -8.74 0.49
N PHE A 136 -2.37 -10.08 0.47
CA PHE A 136 -2.43 -10.92 1.66
C PHE A 136 -1.40 -12.03 1.52
N ARG A 137 -0.26 -11.86 2.16
CA ARG A 137 0.92 -12.72 1.96
C ARG A 137 1.65 -12.99 3.27
N SER A 138 2.35 -14.13 3.32
CA SER A 138 3.27 -14.41 4.43
C SER A 138 4.54 -13.55 4.33
N ILE A 139 5.15 -13.27 5.47
CA ILE A 139 6.44 -12.58 5.54
C ILE A 139 7.51 -13.41 4.83
N ASP A 140 7.45 -14.74 4.96
CA ASP A 140 8.38 -15.65 4.28
C ASP A 140 8.33 -15.52 2.76
N SER A 141 7.11 -15.43 2.20
CA SER A 141 6.92 -15.18 0.77
C SER A 141 7.50 -13.83 0.33
N MET A 142 7.39 -12.81 1.17
CA MET A 142 7.94 -11.48 0.86
C MET A 142 9.47 -11.43 0.96
N MET A 143 10.06 -12.26 1.82
CA MET A 143 11.51 -12.39 1.95
C MET A 143 12.14 -13.24 0.83
N GLY A 144 11.34 -13.80 -0.07
CA GLY A 144 11.82 -14.62 -1.18
C GLY A 144 12.20 -16.05 -0.77
N PHE A 145 11.75 -16.52 0.40
CA PHE A 145 11.89 -17.92 0.80
C PHE A 145 10.91 -18.79 0.00
N ASP A 146 11.15 -18.91 -1.30
CA ASP A 146 10.26 -19.68 -2.18
C ASP A 146 10.54 -21.18 -2.17
N GLY A 147 11.34 -21.66 -1.23
CA GLY A 147 11.71 -23.08 -1.13
C GLY A 147 12.66 -23.52 -2.26
N GLN A 148 12.84 -22.70 -3.27
CA GLN A 148 13.86 -22.81 -4.30
C GLN A 148 14.75 -21.58 -4.18
N LEU A 149 16.02 -21.80 -3.94
CA LEU A 149 17.08 -20.79 -3.76
C LEU A 149 17.32 -19.89 -4.99
N SER A 150 16.41 -19.88 -5.99
CA SER A 150 16.62 -19.21 -7.27
C SER A 150 16.09 -17.77 -7.35
N GLU A 151 15.18 -17.37 -6.47
CA GLU A 151 14.72 -15.99 -6.44
C GLU A 151 15.26 -15.27 -5.21
N VAL A 152 16.45 -14.76 -5.34
CA VAL A 152 17.00 -13.83 -4.36
C VAL A 152 16.09 -12.59 -4.33
N PRO A 153 15.59 -12.17 -3.15
CA PRO A 153 14.76 -10.97 -3.07
C PRO A 153 15.51 -9.77 -3.66
N PRO A 154 14.81 -8.86 -4.35
CA PRO A 154 15.45 -7.72 -4.96
C PRO A 154 16.21 -6.91 -3.90
N LYS A 155 17.51 -6.72 -4.13
CA LYS A 155 18.36 -5.93 -3.24
C LYS A 155 18.28 -4.47 -3.67
N PHE A 156 18.01 -3.60 -2.71
CA PHE A 156 18.03 -2.17 -2.92
C PHE A 156 19.16 -1.54 -2.12
N LYS A 157 19.92 -0.66 -2.74
CA LYS A 157 20.93 0.14 -2.06
C LYS A 157 20.49 1.59 -2.08
N TYR A 158 20.30 2.17 -0.90
CA TYR A 158 20.11 3.59 -0.78
C TYR A 158 21.47 4.29 -0.91
N MET A 159 21.62 5.14 -1.91
CA MET A 159 22.78 5.99 -2.04
C MET A 159 22.40 7.42 -1.71
N SER A 160 22.83 7.90 -0.56
CA SER A 160 22.83 9.31 -0.27
C SER A 160 23.86 9.97 -1.19
N MET A 161 23.42 10.79 -2.12
CA MET A 161 24.32 11.68 -2.81
C MET A 161 24.79 12.74 -1.83
N VAL A 162 25.99 12.60 -1.33
CA VAL A 162 26.71 13.73 -0.75
C VAL A 162 27.04 14.64 -1.93
N THR A 163 26.17 15.59 -2.20
CA THR A 163 26.48 16.66 -3.12
C THR A 163 27.49 17.54 -2.43
N SER A 164 28.73 17.43 -2.83
CA SER A 164 29.68 18.53 -2.70
C SER A 164 29.17 19.65 -3.61
N VAL A 165 28.22 20.42 -3.09
CA VAL A 165 27.68 21.63 -3.76
C VAL A 165 28.74 22.70 -3.92
N ALA A 166 29.94 22.46 -3.37
CA ALA A 166 31.04 23.42 -3.37
C ALA A 166 31.72 23.60 -4.73
N ASP A 167 31.61 22.66 -5.67
CA ASP A 167 32.51 22.69 -6.82
C ASP A 167 31.90 23.12 -8.16
N ASN A 168 30.58 23.35 -8.28
CA ASN A 168 30.08 23.90 -9.55
C ASN A 168 28.65 24.49 -9.44
N PRO A 169 28.47 25.79 -9.25
CA PRO A 169 27.15 26.43 -9.18
C PRO A 169 26.36 26.39 -10.51
N ASN A 170 26.97 26.03 -11.62
CA ASN A 170 26.36 26.02 -12.95
C ASN A 170 25.90 24.63 -13.41
N ARG A 171 26.01 23.59 -12.59
CA ARG A 171 25.59 22.22 -12.92
C ARG A 171 24.26 21.78 -12.35
N ALA A 172 23.30 22.68 -12.28
CA ALA A 172 21.89 22.29 -12.06
C ALA A 172 21.27 21.80 -13.38
N GLU A 173 21.89 20.83 -14.02
CA GLU A 173 21.26 20.12 -15.13
C GLU A 173 20.12 19.25 -14.60
N ILE A 174 19.03 19.19 -15.36
CA ILE A 174 17.84 18.37 -15.10
C ILE A 174 18.24 16.91 -14.73
N LYS A 175 19.29 16.38 -15.32
CA LYS A 175 19.85 15.06 -15.00
C LYS A 175 20.35 14.89 -13.56
N ASP A 176 20.79 15.95 -12.92
CA ASP A 176 21.21 15.89 -11.51
C ASP A 176 20.01 15.90 -10.55
N VAL A 177 18.90 16.49 -10.96
CA VAL A 177 17.63 16.40 -10.23
C VAL A 177 17.05 15.00 -10.34
N GLU A 178 17.07 14.38 -11.53
CA GLU A 178 16.65 13.00 -11.74
C GLU A 178 17.49 12.00 -10.93
N ARG A 179 18.82 12.18 -10.88
CA ARG A 179 19.70 11.39 -10.02
C ARG A 179 19.43 11.56 -8.55
N ARG A 180 19.04 12.75 -8.10
CA ARG A 180 18.67 13.01 -6.68
C ARG A 180 17.39 12.32 -6.27
N LEU A 181 16.44 12.14 -7.19
CA LEU A 181 15.17 11.46 -6.94
C LEU A 181 15.29 9.94 -7.03
N SER A 182 16.28 9.43 -7.73
CA SER A 182 16.56 7.99 -7.92
C SER A 182 17.62 7.48 -6.93
N ASN A 183 17.41 7.72 -5.65
CA ASN A 183 18.38 7.30 -4.60
C ASN A 183 18.34 5.80 -4.29
N VAL A 184 17.44 5.05 -4.92
CA VAL A 184 17.30 3.61 -4.71
C VAL A 184 17.70 2.88 -5.99
N ILE A 185 18.74 2.09 -5.91
CA ILE A 185 19.23 1.27 -7.03
C ILE A 185 18.86 -0.19 -6.73
N LYS A 186 18.22 -0.83 -7.71
CA LYS A 186 17.97 -2.28 -7.69
C LYS A 186 19.22 -2.99 -8.23
N TYR A 187 19.74 -3.95 -7.48
CA TYR A 187 20.83 -4.85 -7.87
C TYR A 187 20.30 -6.19 -8.31
#